data_d875e4d2e66b64c955a016051f38969d
#
_entry.id   d875e4d2e66b64c955a016051f38969d
#
_cell.length_a   1.000
_cell.length_b   1.000
_cell.length_c   1.000
_cell.angle_alpha   90.00
_cell.angle_beta   90.00
_cell.angle_gamma   90.00
#
_symmetry.space_group_name_H-M   'P 1'
#
loop_
_entity.id
_entity.type
_entity.pdbx_description
1 polymer ?
#
loop_
_entity_poly.entity_id
_entity_poly.type
_entity_poly.pdbx_seq_one_letter_code
_entity_poly.pdbx_strand_id
1 'polypeptide(L)'
;MEKRIFVISDLHGQFVLLQLLLDRIGFNDNDELYILGDIMDRGPNSIDIYYFVQAMDNIHMIKGNHEIMMRQSMQTALKYNDLDSERSNPYRLWKQNGAQKTVNSIREYLQKDCIPYEEYFDLKQMFIKEVIAFIDSLPSYIELDLNDKHYVLVHAGVDPEIP
;
A
#
# COMPACT_ATOMS: atom_id res chain seq x y z
N MET A 1 8.39 17.79 23.07
CA MET A 1 8.69 18.30 21.72
C MET A 1 7.36 18.55 21.06
N GLU A 2 7.27 19.57 20.20
CA GLU A 2 6.07 19.83 19.44
C GLU A 2 5.80 18.70 18.43
N LYS A 3 4.56 18.28 18.28
CA LYS A 3 4.15 17.23 17.33
C LYS A 3 4.35 17.75 15.90
N ARG A 4 5.17 17.05 15.11
CA ARG A 4 5.36 17.37 13.68
C ARG A 4 4.45 16.49 12.83
N ILE A 5 3.98 17.04 11.73
CA ILE A 5 3.16 16.33 10.74
C ILE A 5 3.91 16.32 9.42
N PHE A 6 4.07 15.13 8.85
CA PHE A 6 4.70 14.91 7.55
C PHE A 6 3.68 14.32 6.58
N VAL A 7 3.77 14.71 5.32
CA VAL A 7 2.92 14.18 4.25
C VAL A 7 3.81 13.76 3.09
N ILE A 8 3.63 12.54 2.62
CA ILE A 8 4.35 11.97 1.45
C ILE A 8 3.37 11.22 0.55
N SER A 9 3.78 10.92 -0.68
CA SER A 9 2.99 10.19 -1.66
C SER A 9 3.86 9.31 -2.53
N ASP A 10 3.25 8.35 -3.24
CA ASP A 10 3.87 7.61 -4.36
C ASP A 10 5.19 6.91 -3.99
N LEU A 11 5.20 6.14 -2.92
CA LEU A 11 6.39 5.41 -2.44
C LEU A 11 6.81 4.28 -3.38
N HIS A 12 5.85 3.68 -4.08
CA HIS A 12 6.12 2.69 -5.11
C HIS A 12 7.20 1.66 -4.76
N GLY A 13 7.05 0.97 -3.63
CA GLY A 13 7.98 -0.08 -3.21
C GLY A 13 9.39 0.39 -2.86
N GLN A 14 9.62 1.69 -2.64
CA GLN A 14 10.92 2.26 -2.31
C GLN A 14 11.17 2.30 -0.79
N PHE A 15 11.08 1.15 -0.12
CA PHE A 15 11.16 1.05 1.34
C PHE A 15 12.47 1.60 1.90
N VAL A 16 13.60 1.28 1.27
CA VAL A 16 14.92 1.77 1.72
C VAL A 16 14.99 3.30 1.68
N LEU A 17 14.41 3.92 0.63
CA LEU A 17 14.36 5.39 0.55
C LEU A 17 13.44 5.98 1.61
N LEU A 18 12.31 5.34 1.90
CA LEU A 18 11.43 5.73 3.01
C LEU A 18 12.19 5.70 4.33
N GLN A 19 12.90 4.62 4.66
CA GLN A 19 13.68 4.51 5.89
C GLN A 19 14.75 5.61 5.99
N LEU A 20 15.51 5.84 4.92
CA LEU A 20 16.52 6.90 4.87
C LEU A 20 15.91 8.29 5.05
N LEU A 21 14.72 8.54 4.50
CA LEU A 21 13.99 9.80 4.69
C LEU A 21 13.60 9.97 6.16
N LEU A 22 12.97 8.95 6.76
CA LEU A 22 12.53 8.99 8.16
C LEU A 22 13.72 9.19 9.11
N ASP A 23 14.84 8.51 8.90
CA ASP A 23 16.08 8.70 9.65
C ASP A 23 16.61 10.13 9.49
N ARG A 24 16.60 10.64 8.27
CA ARG A 24 17.12 11.98 7.97
C ARG A 24 16.35 13.10 8.65
N ILE A 25 15.02 12.96 8.76
CA ILE A 25 14.16 13.96 9.42
C ILE A 25 14.07 13.72 10.95
N GLY A 26 14.66 12.62 11.45
CA GLY A 26 14.56 12.20 12.84
C GLY A 26 13.12 11.94 13.25
N PHE A 27 12.37 11.18 12.40
CA PHE A 27 11.00 10.78 12.69
C PHE A 27 10.93 9.93 13.95
N ASN A 28 9.95 10.19 14.81
CA ASN A 28 9.80 9.50 16.09
C ASN A 28 8.32 9.38 16.51
N ASP A 29 8.05 8.73 17.64
CA ASP A 29 6.70 8.40 18.12
C ASP A 29 5.81 9.64 18.42
N ASN A 30 6.37 10.85 18.51
CA ASN A 30 5.57 12.08 18.67
C ASN A 30 5.16 12.70 17.33
N ASP A 31 5.69 12.22 16.21
CA ASP A 31 5.40 12.72 14.88
C ASP A 31 4.24 11.94 14.24
N GLU A 32 3.59 12.53 13.25
CA GLU A 32 2.59 11.85 12.43
C GLU A 32 3.05 11.85 10.97
N LEU A 33 2.88 10.73 10.28
CA LEU A 33 3.14 10.59 8.86
C LEU A 33 1.84 10.25 8.12
N TYR A 34 1.51 11.04 7.12
CA TYR A 34 0.39 10.79 6.20
C TYR A 34 0.92 10.36 4.84
N ILE A 35 0.54 9.16 4.40
CA ILE A 35 0.91 8.60 3.10
C ILE A 35 -0.30 8.70 2.16
N LEU A 36 -0.17 9.48 1.10
CA LEU A 36 -1.27 9.74 0.17
C LEU A 36 -1.41 8.65 -0.91
N GLY A 37 -1.28 7.39 -0.53
CA GLY A 37 -1.44 6.25 -1.44
C GLY A 37 -0.21 5.88 -2.24
N ASP A 38 -0.37 4.87 -3.09
CA ASP A 38 0.61 4.35 -4.03
C ASP A 38 1.90 3.85 -3.37
N ILE A 39 1.75 3.00 -2.34
CA ILE A 39 2.90 2.32 -1.71
C ILE A 39 3.38 1.13 -2.53
N MET A 40 2.52 0.59 -3.39
CA MET A 40 2.76 -0.60 -4.20
C MET A 40 3.37 -0.28 -5.56
N ASP A 41 3.86 -1.33 -6.23
CA ASP A 41 4.29 -1.35 -7.63
C ASP A 41 5.63 -0.63 -7.92
N ARG A 42 6.17 -0.88 -9.10
CA ARG A 42 7.39 -0.28 -9.68
C ARG A 42 8.69 -0.59 -8.92
N GLY A 43 8.70 -0.47 -7.60
CA GLY A 43 9.86 -0.78 -6.75
C GLY A 43 9.82 -2.19 -6.15
N PRO A 44 10.94 -2.65 -5.55
CA PRO A 44 11.09 -4.05 -5.14
C PRO A 44 10.44 -4.40 -3.79
N ASN A 45 10.22 -3.42 -2.90
CA ASN A 45 9.93 -3.67 -1.49
C ASN A 45 8.50 -3.27 -1.10
N SER A 46 7.51 -3.54 -1.96
CA SER A 46 6.10 -3.20 -1.71
C SER A 46 5.56 -3.84 -0.42
N ILE A 47 5.91 -5.10 -0.17
CA ILE A 47 5.43 -5.84 1.00
C ILE A 47 6.10 -5.36 2.29
N ASP A 48 7.35 -4.92 2.23
CA ASP A 48 8.02 -4.32 3.39
C ASP A 48 7.33 -3.01 3.81
N ILE A 49 6.94 -2.15 2.86
CA ILE A 49 6.18 -0.93 3.14
C ILE A 49 4.79 -1.27 3.71
N TYR A 50 4.11 -2.26 3.14
CA TYR A 50 2.80 -2.71 3.61
C TYR A 50 2.82 -3.09 5.10
N TYR A 51 3.77 -3.93 5.52
CA TYR A 51 3.90 -4.30 6.93
C TYR A 51 4.38 -3.15 7.81
N PHE A 52 5.27 -2.30 7.30
CA PHE A 52 5.74 -1.13 8.02
C PHE A 52 4.59 -0.17 8.36
N VAL A 53 3.72 0.12 7.39
CA VAL A 53 2.55 0.99 7.61
C VAL A 53 1.59 0.39 8.65
N GLN A 54 1.38 -0.92 8.64
CA GLN A 54 0.49 -1.57 9.61
C GLN A 54 1.08 -1.67 11.03
N ALA A 55 2.40 -1.66 11.16
CA ALA A 55 3.08 -1.79 12.44
C ALA A 55 3.18 -0.48 13.23
N MET A 56 2.88 0.67 12.60
CA MET A 56 3.12 1.99 13.18
C MET A 56 1.79 2.74 13.38
N ASP A 57 1.43 2.99 14.64
CA ASP A 57 0.16 3.66 15.00
C ASP A 57 0.12 5.15 14.57
N ASN A 58 1.30 5.76 14.37
CA ASN A 58 1.46 7.15 13.97
C ASN A 58 1.67 7.34 12.46
N ILE A 59 1.38 6.31 11.66
CA ILE A 59 1.36 6.37 10.21
C ILE A 59 -0.07 6.18 9.71
N HIS A 60 -0.56 7.15 8.96
CA HIS A 60 -1.90 7.16 8.38
C HIS A 60 -1.80 7.09 6.87
N MET A 61 -2.64 6.29 6.25
CA MET A 61 -2.61 6.11 4.80
C MET A 61 -4.00 6.27 4.20
N ILE A 62 -4.06 6.90 3.03
CA ILE A 62 -5.23 6.84 2.14
C ILE A 62 -4.93 5.91 0.96
N LYS A 63 -5.97 5.40 0.31
CA LYS A 63 -5.78 4.56 -0.88
C LYS A 63 -5.47 5.39 -2.12
N GLY A 64 -4.47 4.96 -2.90
CA GLY A 64 -4.18 5.46 -4.24
C GLY A 64 -4.78 4.57 -5.32
N ASN A 65 -4.56 4.93 -6.57
CA ASN A 65 -5.04 4.13 -7.71
C ASN A 65 -4.30 2.79 -7.82
N HIS A 66 -3.05 2.68 -7.38
CA HIS A 66 -2.31 1.42 -7.38
C HIS A 66 -2.88 0.42 -6.37
N GLU A 67 -3.29 0.84 -5.19
CA GLU A 67 -4.00 -0.01 -4.23
C GLU A 67 -5.33 -0.50 -4.81
N ILE A 68 -6.08 0.36 -5.52
CA ILE A 68 -7.35 -0.03 -6.16
C ILE A 68 -7.12 -1.09 -7.26
N MET A 69 -6.13 -0.91 -8.13
CA MET A 69 -5.77 -1.88 -9.16
C MET A 69 -5.33 -3.21 -8.57
N MET A 70 -4.49 -3.17 -7.53
CA MET A 70 -4.05 -4.36 -6.79
C MET A 70 -5.25 -5.10 -6.19
N ARG A 71 -6.13 -4.41 -5.47
CA ARG A 71 -7.34 -4.98 -4.86
C ARG A 71 -8.21 -5.73 -5.88
N GLN A 72 -8.50 -5.10 -7.02
CA GLN A 72 -9.31 -5.71 -8.07
C GLN A 72 -8.63 -6.96 -8.65
N SER A 73 -7.32 -6.92 -8.84
CA SER A 73 -6.54 -8.06 -9.29
C SER A 73 -6.52 -9.19 -8.26
N MET A 74 -6.34 -8.86 -6.97
CA MET A 74 -6.35 -9.82 -5.87
C MET A 74 -7.70 -10.52 -5.69
N GLN A 75 -8.82 -9.82 -5.89
CA GLN A 75 -10.15 -10.45 -5.90
C GLN A 75 -10.27 -11.50 -7.01
N THR A 76 -9.70 -11.23 -8.17
CA THR A 76 -9.64 -12.21 -9.27
C THR A 76 -8.71 -13.36 -8.94
N ALA A 77 -7.57 -13.08 -8.30
CA ALA A 77 -6.61 -14.10 -7.86
C ALA A 77 -7.21 -15.07 -6.84
N LEU A 78 -8.05 -14.61 -5.91
CA LEU A 78 -8.80 -15.48 -5.00
C LEU A 78 -9.69 -16.48 -5.76
N LYS A 79 -10.36 -16.01 -6.81
CA LYS A 79 -11.29 -16.83 -7.59
C LYS A 79 -10.59 -17.91 -8.42
N TYR A 80 -9.46 -17.58 -9.00
CA TYR A 80 -8.75 -18.44 -9.96
C TYR A 80 -7.44 -19.04 -9.39
N ASN A 81 -7.11 -18.69 -8.16
CA ASN A 81 -5.88 -19.08 -7.48
C ASN A 81 -4.58 -18.74 -8.23
N ASP A 82 -4.59 -17.63 -8.95
CA ASP A 82 -3.49 -17.19 -9.79
C ASP A 82 -3.25 -15.68 -9.62
N LEU A 83 -2.10 -15.33 -9.02
CA LEU A 83 -1.74 -13.94 -8.71
C LEU A 83 -1.54 -13.08 -9.96
N ASP A 84 -1.11 -13.70 -11.05
CA ASP A 84 -0.71 -13.03 -12.28
C ASP A 84 -1.42 -13.58 -13.53
N SER A 85 -2.67 -13.96 -13.36
CA SER A 85 -3.48 -14.45 -14.49
C SER A 85 -3.72 -13.37 -15.54
N GLU A 86 -2.98 -13.45 -16.63
CA GLU A 86 -3.18 -12.57 -17.82
C GLU A 86 -4.56 -12.73 -18.47
N ARG A 87 -5.33 -13.73 -18.05
CA ARG A 87 -6.73 -13.91 -18.48
C ARG A 87 -7.66 -12.89 -17.83
N SER A 88 -7.24 -12.26 -16.73
CA SER A 88 -8.05 -11.25 -16.04
C SER A 88 -7.73 -9.83 -16.53
N ASN A 89 -8.75 -9.05 -16.87
CA ASN A 89 -8.58 -7.64 -17.22
C ASN A 89 -7.99 -6.80 -16.08
N PRO A 90 -8.41 -6.98 -14.81
CA PRO A 90 -7.80 -6.25 -13.68
C PRO A 90 -6.29 -6.48 -13.59
N TYR A 91 -5.82 -7.73 -13.72
CA TYR A 91 -4.38 -7.98 -13.66
C TYR A 91 -3.62 -7.35 -14.84
N ARG A 92 -4.15 -7.40 -16.06
CA ARG A 92 -3.50 -6.77 -17.21
C ARG A 92 -3.33 -5.27 -17.04
N LEU A 93 -4.36 -4.58 -16.53
CA LEU A 93 -4.27 -3.16 -16.22
C LEU A 93 -3.22 -2.90 -15.13
N TRP A 94 -3.24 -3.65 -14.04
CA TRP A 94 -2.29 -3.53 -12.96
C TRP A 94 -0.85 -3.82 -13.42
N LYS A 95 -0.65 -4.86 -14.24
CA LYS A 95 0.66 -5.21 -14.82
C LYS A 95 1.25 -4.07 -15.65
N GLN A 96 0.43 -3.40 -16.47
CA GLN A 96 0.87 -2.24 -17.27
C GLN A 96 1.34 -1.07 -16.40
N ASN A 97 0.89 -1.01 -15.15
CA ASN A 97 1.24 0.01 -14.18
C ASN A 97 2.39 -0.41 -13.22
N GLY A 98 3.03 -1.55 -13.46
CA GLY A 98 4.23 -1.94 -12.71
C GLY A 98 4.04 -3.04 -11.65
N ALA A 99 2.90 -3.73 -11.64
CA ALA A 99 2.54 -4.77 -10.69
C ALA A 99 3.56 -5.92 -10.55
N GLN A 100 4.35 -6.19 -11.60
CA GLN A 100 5.27 -7.34 -11.59
C GLN A 100 6.23 -7.31 -10.39
N LYS A 101 6.65 -6.13 -9.96
CA LYS A 101 7.53 -5.98 -8.79
C LYS A 101 6.80 -6.33 -7.49
N THR A 102 5.56 -5.90 -7.34
CA THR A 102 4.71 -6.26 -6.20
C THR A 102 4.43 -7.75 -6.17
N VAL A 103 4.07 -8.37 -7.29
CA VAL A 103 3.85 -9.83 -7.38
C VAL A 103 5.12 -10.61 -7.01
N ASN A 104 6.29 -10.16 -7.44
CA ASN A 104 7.55 -10.78 -7.06
C ASN A 104 7.83 -10.63 -5.56
N SER A 105 7.63 -9.44 -4.99
CA SER A 105 7.77 -9.17 -3.55
C SER A 105 6.84 -10.06 -2.71
N ILE A 106 5.59 -10.29 -3.17
CA ILE A 106 4.65 -11.22 -2.54
C ILE A 106 5.18 -12.66 -2.59
N ARG A 107 5.68 -13.11 -3.75
CA ARG A 107 6.23 -14.45 -3.90
C ARG A 107 7.44 -14.69 -3.00
N GLU A 108 8.37 -13.74 -2.98
CA GLU A 108 9.54 -13.78 -2.12
C GLU A 108 9.14 -13.85 -0.64
N TYR A 109 8.16 -13.05 -0.23
CA TYR A 109 7.64 -13.07 1.14
C TYR A 109 7.02 -14.43 1.49
N LEU A 110 6.15 -14.98 0.64
CA LEU A 110 5.46 -16.25 0.90
C LEU A 110 6.38 -17.48 0.80
N GLN A 111 7.53 -17.38 0.13
CA GLN A 111 8.48 -18.48 -0.06
C GLN A 111 9.66 -18.45 0.93
N LYS A 112 9.70 -17.45 1.81
CA LYS A 112 10.84 -17.17 2.69
C LYS A 112 11.24 -18.36 3.57
N ASP A 113 10.30 -19.22 3.96
CA ASP A 113 10.50 -20.29 4.91
C ASP A 113 10.49 -21.70 4.27
N CYS A 114 10.60 -21.82 2.94
CA CYS A 114 10.62 -23.11 2.22
C CYS A 114 9.47 -24.05 2.62
N ILE A 115 8.25 -23.54 2.72
CA ILE A 115 7.06 -24.28 3.15
C ILE A 115 6.58 -25.30 2.10
N PRO A 116 5.89 -26.39 2.50
CA PRO A 116 5.25 -27.33 1.58
C PRO A 116 4.22 -26.64 0.65
N TYR A 117 4.03 -27.21 -0.54
CA TYR A 117 3.16 -26.61 -1.56
C TYR A 117 1.70 -26.37 -1.08
N GLU A 118 1.16 -27.29 -0.28
CA GLU A 118 -0.19 -27.18 0.26
C GLU A 118 -0.30 -26.00 1.25
N GLU A 119 0.67 -25.86 2.15
CA GLU A 119 0.76 -24.75 3.09
C GLU A 119 0.96 -23.41 2.36
N TYR A 120 1.79 -23.41 1.31
CA TYR A 120 1.97 -22.21 0.46
C TYR A 120 0.64 -21.74 -0.15
N PHE A 121 -0.20 -22.68 -0.57
CA PHE A 121 -1.50 -22.36 -1.12
C PHE A 121 -2.39 -21.63 -0.12
N ASP A 122 -2.51 -22.15 1.08
CA ASP A 122 -3.35 -21.60 2.15
C ASP A 122 -2.81 -20.24 2.60
N LEU A 123 -1.50 -20.10 2.82
CA LEU A 123 -0.86 -18.85 3.17
C LEU A 123 -1.07 -17.77 2.10
N LYS A 124 -0.96 -18.13 0.82
CA LYS A 124 -1.25 -17.21 -0.27
C LYS A 124 -2.69 -16.72 -0.23
N GLN A 125 -3.65 -17.60 -0.01
CA GLN A 125 -5.06 -17.23 0.10
C GLN A 125 -5.34 -16.33 1.31
N MET A 126 -4.72 -16.62 2.45
CA MET A 126 -4.80 -15.80 3.66
C MET A 126 -4.23 -14.41 3.40
N PHE A 127 -3.00 -14.34 2.88
CA PHE A 127 -2.33 -13.09 2.56
C PHE A 127 -3.15 -12.21 1.61
N ILE A 128 -3.70 -12.80 0.54
CA ILE A 128 -4.55 -12.05 -0.41
C ILE A 128 -5.77 -11.45 0.30
N LYS A 129 -6.43 -12.20 1.19
CA LYS A 129 -7.58 -11.70 1.95
C LYS A 129 -7.20 -10.57 2.90
N GLU A 130 -6.04 -10.69 3.57
CA GLU A 130 -5.51 -9.65 4.45
C GLU A 130 -5.22 -8.35 3.69
N VAL A 131 -4.56 -8.46 2.54
CA VAL A 131 -4.28 -7.29 1.69
C VAL A 131 -5.56 -6.62 1.18
N ILE A 132 -6.55 -7.40 0.75
CA ILE A 132 -7.86 -6.85 0.34
C ILE A 132 -8.51 -6.12 1.52
N ALA A 133 -8.55 -6.74 2.69
CA ALA A 133 -9.14 -6.14 3.89
C ALA A 133 -8.43 -4.85 4.30
N PHE A 134 -7.11 -4.83 4.25
CA PHE A 134 -6.31 -3.63 4.48
C PHE A 134 -6.69 -2.51 3.50
N ILE A 135 -6.67 -2.76 2.19
CA ILE A 135 -7.01 -1.75 1.19
C ILE A 135 -8.46 -1.27 1.36
N ASP A 136 -9.39 -2.17 1.71
CA ASP A 136 -10.78 -1.80 1.95
C ASP A 136 -10.96 -0.91 3.18
N SER A 137 -10.11 -1.06 4.19
CA SER A 137 -10.11 -0.23 5.40
C SER A 137 -9.55 1.18 5.18
N LEU A 138 -8.75 1.39 4.15
CA LEU A 138 -8.14 2.70 3.88
C LEU A 138 -9.21 3.72 3.44
N PRO A 139 -9.18 4.96 4.00
CA PRO A 139 -10.03 6.04 3.52
C PRO A 139 -9.57 6.52 2.13
N SER A 140 -10.45 7.23 1.43
CA SER A 140 -10.12 7.88 0.15
C SER A 140 -9.54 9.28 0.35
N TYR A 141 -9.77 9.89 1.51
CA TYR A 141 -9.25 11.19 1.91
C TYR A 141 -9.13 11.26 3.44
N ILE A 142 -8.35 12.20 3.93
CA ILE A 142 -8.26 12.54 5.35
C ILE A 142 -8.39 14.05 5.50
N GLU A 143 -9.18 14.49 6.48
CA GLU A 143 -9.30 15.89 6.87
C GLU A 143 -8.45 16.19 8.10
N LEU A 144 -7.73 17.31 8.06
CA LEU A 144 -6.89 17.77 9.17
C LEU A 144 -7.11 19.25 9.44
N ASP A 145 -7.32 19.59 10.71
CA ASP A 145 -7.29 20.97 11.18
C ASP A 145 -5.92 21.26 11.82
N LEU A 146 -5.18 22.21 11.23
CA LEU A 146 -3.84 22.54 11.67
C LEU A 146 -3.60 24.04 11.55
N ASN A 147 -3.16 24.69 12.65
CA ASN A 147 -2.85 26.13 12.68
C ASN A 147 -4.01 26.99 12.15
N ASP A 148 -5.22 26.74 12.63
CA ASP A 148 -6.46 27.44 12.24
C ASP A 148 -6.81 27.31 10.73
N LYS A 149 -6.26 26.29 10.08
CA LYS A 149 -6.55 25.97 8.67
C LYS A 149 -7.05 24.55 8.55
N HIS A 150 -8.03 24.38 7.67
CA HIS A 150 -8.57 23.08 7.29
C HIS A 150 -7.84 22.57 6.04
N TYR A 151 -7.35 21.32 6.10
CA TYR A 151 -6.67 20.62 5.00
C TYR A 151 -7.43 19.35 4.65
N VAL A 152 -7.56 19.08 3.36
CA VAL A 152 -8.07 17.82 2.84
C VAL A 152 -6.96 17.13 2.09
N LEU A 153 -6.51 15.99 2.60
CA LEU A 153 -5.45 15.16 2.02
C LEU A 153 -6.11 14.15 1.06
N VAL A 154 -5.71 14.18 -0.19
CA VAL A 154 -6.21 13.30 -1.26
C VAL A 154 -5.06 12.79 -2.12
N HIS A 155 -5.23 11.62 -2.73
CA HIS A 155 -4.23 11.07 -3.66
C HIS A 155 -4.27 11.77 -5.04
N ALA A 156 -5.46 12.09 -5.50
CA ALA A 156 -5.69 12.77 -6.79
C ALA A 156 -6.46 14.07 -6.58
N GLY A 157 -6.76 14.77 -7.67
CA GLY A 157 -7.54 16.01 -7.59
C GLY A 157 -8.95 15.80 -7.03
N VAL A 158 -9.49 16.82 -6.38
CA VAL A 158 -10.88 16.89 -5.94
C VAL A 158 -11.66 17.71 -6.96
N ASP A 159 -12.81 17.22 -7.39
CA ASP A 159 -13.74 18.02 -8.17
C ASP A 159 -14.59 18.87 -7.21
N PRO A 160 -14.44 20.21 -7.22
CA PRO A 160 -15.17 21.06 -6.28
C PRO A 160 -16.68 21.12 -6.57
N GLU A 161 -17.14 20.60 -7.72
CA GLU A 161 -18.56 20.57 -8.10
C GLU A 161 -19.26 19.28 -7.66
N ILE A 162 -18.51 18.29 -7.16
CA ILE A 162 -19.05 17.03 -6.64
C ILE A 162 -18.98 17.09 -5.11
N PRO A 163 -20.13 17.12 -4.42
CA PRO A 163 -20.19 17.14 -2.96
C PRO A 163 -19.76 15.82 -2.33
#